data_831c1837e29385d4f41697ecc15e77b8
#
_entry.id   831c1837e29385d4f41697ecc15e77b8
#
_cell.length_a   1.000
_cell.length_b   1.000
_cell.length_c   1.000
_cell.angle_alpha   90.00
_cell.angle_beta   90.00
_cell.angle_gamma   90.00
#
_symmetry.space_group_name_H-M   'P 1'
#
loop_
_entity.id
_entity.type
_entity.pdbx_description
1 polymer ?
#
loop_
_entity_poly.entity_id
_entity_poly.type
_entity_poly.pdbx_seq_one_letter_code
_entity_poly.pdbx_strand_id
1 'polypeptide(L)'
;MSGFDVQPSRFGHVALLGRPNVGKSTLLNALIGADLSIVSPKPQTTRHRILGIATHEHAQIAFLDTPGLHEGGKRAMNRQLNRVARHAPDEADVLLHVIAAPRWTDEDEQVWKLIEQRDIPCLLVINKIDLVKDKSDLLPFVESISKHHAYQGIHYLQATRGKGLKALMNDVVRLLPEGQAVYAEDDLTDRSARFLAAEMIREQL
;
A
#
# COMPACT_ATOMS: atom_id res chain seq x y z
N MET A 1 22.52 17.85 -26.30
CA MET A 1 21.71 16.68 -26.71
C MET A 1 20.51 16.70 -25.79
N SER A 2 19.38 17.17 -26.29
CA SER A 2 18.13 17.27 -25.56
C SER A 2 17.58 15.86 -25.32
N GLY A 3 17.67 15.39 -24.08
CA GLY A 3 16.92 14.23 -23.64
C GLY A 3 15.44 14.53 -23.89
N PHE A 4 14.78 13.71 -24.69
CA PHE A 4 13.32 13.73 -24.76
C PHE A 4 12.83 13.28 -23.39
N ASP A 5 12.33 14.20 -22.57
CA ASP A 5 11.54 13.87 -21.39
C ASP A 5 10.32 13.08 -21.87
N VAL A 6 10.41 11.76 -21.74
CA VAL A 6 9.27 10.89 -22.02
C VAL A 6 8.29 11.10 -20.86
N GLN A 7 7.28 11.91 -21.10
CA GLN A 7 6.19 12.12 -20.14
C GLN A 7 5.54 10.77 -19.82
N PRO A 8 5.22 10.49 -18.55
CA PRO A 8 4.51 9.28 -18.17
C PRO A 8 3.22 9.13 -18.97
N SER A 9 3.00 7.95 -19.52
CA SER A 9 1.78 7.64 -20.29
C SER A 9 0.62 7.19 -19.40
N ARG A 10 0.90 6.90 -18.12
CA ARG A 10 -0.09 6.46 -17.13
C ARG A 10 0.08 7.24 -15.82
N PHE A 11 -1.05 7.57 -15.22
CA PHE A 11 -1.10 8.19 -13.90
C PHE A 11 -2.30 7.66 -13.14
N GLY A 12 -2.15 7.44 -11.83
CA GLY A 12 -3.28 7.10 -10.98
C GLY A 12 -2.91 6.94 -9.51
N HIS A 13 -3.94 6.81 -8.70
CA HIS A 13 -3.83 6.65 -7.25
C HIS A 13 -3.93 5.19 -6.86
N VAL A 14 -3.05 4.75 -5.98
CA VAL A 14 -2.99 3.37 -5.48
C VAL A 14 -3.15 3.37 -3.97
N ALA A 15 -4.26 2.84 -3.46
CA ALA A 15 -4.48 2.79 -2.02
C ALA A 15 -3.95 1.48 -1.40
N LEU A 16 -3.14 1.60 -0.35
CA LEU A 16 -2.67 0.49 0.46
C LEU A 16 -3.66 0.21 1.58
N LEU A 17 -4.35 -0.91 1.53
CA LEU A 17 -5.33 -1.36 2.52
C LEU A 17 -4.83 -2.59 3.25
N GLY A 18 -5.20 -2.75 4.49
CA GLY A 18 -4.81 -3.91 5.30
C GLY A 18 -4.92 -3.61 6.79
N ARG A 19 -4.96 -4.66 7.61
CA ARG A 19 -4.95 -4.53 9.06
C ARG A 19 -3.65 -3.88 9.57
N PRO A 20 -3.59 -3.46 10.83
CA PRO A 20 -2.37 -2.92 11.40
C PRO A 20 -1.20 -3.90 11.34
N ASN A 21 0.01 -3.36 11.27
CA ASN A 21 1.27 -4.11 11.35
C ASN A 21 1.52 -5.15 10.24
N VAL A 22 0.76 -5.15 9.14
CA VAL A 22 1.06 -6.00 7.96
C VAL A 22 2.26 -5.46 7.15
N GLY A 23 2.66 -4.20 7.40
CA GLY A 23 3.80 -3.56 6.76
C GLY A 23 3.45 -2.63 5.60
N LYS A 24 2.26 -1.96 5.64
CA LYS A 24 1.85 -0.97 4.62
C LYS A 24 2.84 0.19 4.50
N SER A 25 3.19 0.84 5.62
CA SER A 25 4.14 1.96 5.63
C SER A 25 5.55 1.52 5.20
N THR A 26 5.99 0.33 5.62
CA THR A 26 7.27 -0.24 5.14
C THR A 26 7.23 -0.48 3.62
N LEU A 27 6.10 -0.98 3.10
CA LEU A 27 5.91 -1.19 1.67
C LEU A 27 5.91 0.15 0.93
N LEU A 28 5.18 1.17 1.43
CA LEU A 28 5.20 2.50 0.85
C LEU A 28 6.63 3.04 0.73
N ASN A 29 7.37 3.06 1.85
CA ASN A 29 8.75 3.55 1.86
C ASN A 29 9.63 2.79 0.86
N ALA A 30 9.47 1.48 0.76
CA ALA A 30 10.21 0.66 -0.19
C ALA A 30 9.84 0.92 -1.65
N LEU A 31 8.57 1.24 -1.96
CA LEU A 31 8.08 1.59 -3.29
C LEU A 31 8.57 2.97 -3.74
N ILE A 32 8.62 3.93 -2.80
CA ILE A 32 9.09 5.30 -3.05
C ILE A 32 10.63 5.38 -3.06
N GLY A 33 11.31 4.48 -2.32
CA GLY A 33 12.75 4.54 -2.11
C GLY A 33 13.19 5.60 -1.08
N ALA A 34 12.26 6.05 -0.21
CA ALA A 34 12.50 7.06 0.82
C ALA A 34 11.64 6.81 2.07
N ASP A 35 12.10 7.26 3.23
CA ASP A 35 11.37 7.13 4.49
C ASP A 35 10.35 8.26 4.65
N LEU A 36 9.17 8.09 4.04
CA LEU A 36 8.06 9.05 4.10
C LEU A 36 7.07 8.73 5.22
N SER A 37 6.81 7.46 5.47
CA SER A 37 5.84 7.00 6.46
C SER A 37 6.53 6.35 7.64
N ILE A 38 6.04 6.64 8.85
CA ILE A 38 6.60 6.07 10.09
C ILE A 38 6.45 4.55 10.10
N VAL A 39 7.53 3.86 10.41
CA VAL A 39 7.56 2.41 10.59
C VAL A 39 7.77 2.07 12.06
N SER A 40 6.78 1.47 12.71
CA SER A 40 6.85 1.06 14.10
C SER A 40 6.06 -0.21 14.35
N PRO A 41 6.48 -1.07 15.29
CA PRO A 41 5.71 -2.23 15.72
C PRO A 41 4.45 -1.85 16.52
N LYS A 42 4.36 -0.59 16.99
CA LYS A 42 3.18 -0.11 17.73
C LYS A 42 1.99 0.01 16.77
N PRO A 43 0.78 -0.44 17.15
CA PRO A 43 -0.42 -0.20 16.36
C PRO A 43 -0.73 1.30 16.27
N GLN A 44 -1.43 1.73 15.20
CA GLN A 44 -1.81 3.13 14.95
C GLN A 44 -0.62 4.08 14.70
N THR A 45 0.43 3.58 14.08
CA THR A 45 1.59 4.38 13.71
C THR A 45 1.20 5.43 12.67
N THR A 46 0.51 5.03 11.61
CA THR A 46 -0.04 5.94 10.60
C THR A 46 -1.34 6.56 11.12
N ARG A 47 -1.33 7.86 11.36
CA ARG A 47 -2.51 8.63 11.83
C ARG A 47 -3.10 9.52 10.76
N HIS A 48 -2.31 9.91 9.79
CA HIS A 48 -2.68 10.73 8.65
C HIS A 48 -2.47 9.93 7.38
N ARG A 49 -3.29 10.18 6.37
CA ARG A 49 -3.03 9.68 5.02
C ARG A 49 -1.74 10.32 4.52
N ILE A 50 -0.78 9.51 4.11
CA ILE A 50 0.45 9.95 3.47
C ILE A 50 0.36 9.58 1.99
N LEU A 51 0.59 10.56 1.14
CA LEU A 51 0.72 10.36 -0.29
C LEU A 51 2.21 10.27 -0.61
N GLY A 52 2.60 9.16 -1.23
CA GLY A 52 3.94 8.94 -1.74
C GLY A 52 3.91 8.84 -3.27
N ILE A 53 4.82 9.54 -3.94
CA ILE A 53 4.87 9.62 -5.39
C ILE A 53 6.06 8.81 -5.89
N ALA A 54 5.83 7.93 -6.86
CA ALA A 54 6.87 7.17 -7.54
C ALA A 54 6.70 7.28 -9.05
N THR A 55 7.81 7.45 -9.74
CA THR A 55 7.87 7.31 -11.20
C THR A 55 8.48 5.96 -11.54
N HIS A 56 7.79 5.16 -12.35
CA HIS A 56 8.25 3.84 -12.78
C HIS A 56 7.96 3.63 -14.26
N GLU A 57 9.02 3.42 -15.04
CA GLU A 57 8.93 3.33 -16.50
C GLU A 57 8.21 4.55 -17.12
N HIS A 58 7.01 4.37 -17.63
CA HIS A 58 6.20 5.40 -18.27
C HIS A 58 4.96 5.78 -17.43
N ALA A 59 5.02 5.59 -16.13
CA ALA A 59 3.93 5.88 -15.22
C ALA A 59 4.37 6.69 -14.01
N GLN A 60 3.52 7.60 -13.57
CA GLN A 60 3.61 8.24 -12.27
C GLN A 60 2.51 7.71 -11.37
N ILE A 61 2.87 7.24 -10.18
CA ILE A 61 1.99 6.52 -9.26
C ILE A 61 1.91 7.30 -7.94
N ALA A 62 0.70 7.65 -7.53
CA ALA A 62 0.43 8.29 -6.25
C ALA A 62 -0.06 7.25 -5.24
N PHE A 63 0.83 6.73 -4.40
CA PHE A 63 0.48 5.76 -3.37
C PHE A 63 -0.14 6.43 -2.14
N LEU A 64 -1.25 5.89 -1.66
CA LEU A 64 -1.97 6.35 -0.47
C LEU A 64 -1.74 5.36 0.67
N ASP A 65 -0.85 5.68 1.62
CA ASP A 65 -0.74 4.93 2.88
C ASP A 65 -1.87 5.30 3.81
N THR A 66 -2.59 4.30 4.26
CA THR A 66 -3.76 4.47 5.11
C THR A 66 -3.56 3.86 6.49
N PRO A 67 -4.18 4.44 7.53
CA PRO A 67 -4.27 3.76 8.82
C PRO A 67 -4.83 2.35 8.66
N GLY A 68 -4.30 1.38 9.41
CA GLY A 68 -4.84 0.03 9.41
C GLY A 68 -6.28 0.00 9.95
N LEU A 69 -7.15 -0.80 9.34
CA LEU A 69 -8.48 -1.06 9.84
C LEU A 69 -8.40 -1.89 11.14
N HIS A 70 -9.06 -1.41 12.19
CA HIS A 70 -9.09 -2.05 13.50
C HIS A 70 -10.49 -2.52 13.86
N GLU A 71 -10.59 -3.68 14.50
CA GLU A 71 -11.77 -4.04 15.28
C GLU A 71 -11.84 -3.20 16.57
N GLY A 72 -13.03 -2.75 16.93
CA GLY A 72 -13.28 -2.09 18.20
C GLY A 72 -13.09 -0.58 18.21
N GLY A 73 -13.94 0.14 17.47
CA GLY A 73 -14.00 1.61 17.43
C GLY A 73 -14.50 2.29 18.72
N LYS A 74 -14.23 1.74 19.91
CA LYS A 74 -14.67 2.35 21.19
C LYS A 74 -13.99 3.69 21.48
N ARG A 75 -12.75 3.91 21.03
CA ARG A 75 -12.04 5.19 21.16
C ARG A 75 -12.34 6.09 19.97
N ALA A 76 -12.55 7.39 20.21
CA ALA A 76 -12.84 8.38 19.16
C ALA A 76 -11.76 8.36 18.04
N MET A 77 -10.49 8.23 18.40
CA MET A 77 -9.38 8.15 17.46
C MET A 77 -9.50 6.92 16.53
N ASN A 78 -9.84 5.74 17.04
CA ASN A 78 -10.02 4.54 16.21
C ASN A 78 -11.15 4.71 15.19
N ARG A 79 -12.24 5.38 15.57
CA ARG A 79 -13.35 5.68 14.65
C ARG A 79 -12.90 6.60 13.52
N GLN A 80 -12.07 7.61 13.83
CA GLN A 80 -11.54 8.53 12.83
C GLN A 80 -10.55 7.80 11.89
N LEU A 81 -9.63 7.00 12.41
CA LEU A 81 -8.69 6.21 11.61
C LEU A 81 -9.41 5.23 10.69
N ASN A 82 -10.40 4.51 11.21
CA ASN A 82 -11.23 3.61 10.41
C ASN A 82 -12.03 4.36 9.32
N ARG A 83 -12.47 5.60 9.60
CA ARG A 83 -13.13 6.43 8.59
C ARG A 83 -12.17 6.77 7.44
N VAL A 84 -10.95 7.21 7.75
CA VAL A 84 -9.92 7.50 6.73
C VAL A 84 -9.62 6.26 5.89
N ALA A 85 -9.40 5.11 6.53
CA ALA A 85 -9.12 3.86 5.82
C ALA A 85 -10.29 3.40 4.92
N ARG A 86 -11.54 3.65 5.33
CA ARG A 86 -12.73 3.26 4.55
C ARG A 86 -12.99 4.14 3.33
N HIS A 87 -12.53 5.40 3.35
CA HIS A 87 -12.70 6.33 2.23
C HIS A 87 -11.53 6.30 1.24
N ALA A 88 -10.38 5.78 1.63
CA ALA A 88 -9.22 5.72 0.74
C ALA A 88 -9.49 4.99 -0.60
N PRO A 89 -10.26 3.89 -0.63
CA PRO A 89 -10.61 3.25 -1.90
C PRO A 89 -11.40 4.17 -2.86
N ASP A 90 -12.18 5.11 -2.33
CA ASP A 90 -13.04 5.97 -3.15
C ASP A 90 -12.23 6.95 -4.02
N GLU A 91 -10.94 7.12 -3.71
CA GLU A 91 -10.02 7.99 -4.44
C GLU A 91 -8.96 7.21 -5.24
N ALA A 92 -9.05 5.88 -5.27
CA ALA A 92 -8.02 5.04 -5.86
C ALA A 92 -8.46 4.42 -7.18
N ASP A 93 -7.51 4.32 -8.11
CA ASP A 93 -7.67 3.61 -9.39
C ASP A 93 -7.27 2.13 -9.26
N VAL A 94 -6.39 1.81 -8.30
CA VAL A 94 -5.94 0.44 -8.00
C VAL A 94 -5.86 0.26 -6.48
N LEU A 95 -6.23 -0.91 -5.99
CA LEU A 95 -6.13 -1.27 -4.58
C LEU A 95 -5.02 -2.30 -4.36
N LEU A 96 -4.24 -2.12 -3.30
CA LEU A 96 -3.31 -3.12 -2.78
C LEU A 96 -3.84 -3.64 -1.44
N HIS A 97 -4.35 -4.88 -1.43
CA HIS A 97 -4.69 -5.55 -0.18
C HIS A 97 -3.44 -6.17 0.42
N VAL A 98 -2.89 -5.53 1.44
CA VAL A 98 -1.63 -5.97 2.09
C VAL A 98 -1.96 -6.82 3.29
N ILE A 99 -1.49 -8.07 3.27
CA ILE A 99 -1.60 -9.04 4.37
C ILE A 99 -0.21 -9.48 4.82
N ALA A 100 -0.12 -10.08 6.00
CA ALA A 100 1.14 -10.66 6.50
C ALA A 100 1.05 -12.19 6.51
N ALA A 101 1.97 -12.85 5.78
CA ALA A 101 2.09 -14.31 5.79
C ALA A 101 2.40 -14.86 7.20
N PRO A 102 2.01 -16.09 7.53
CA PRO A 102 1.20 -17.03 6.73
C PRO A 102 -0.27 -17.08 7.16
N ARG A 103 -0.85 -16.00 7.67
CA ARG A 103 -2.18 -16.03 8.28
C ARG A 103 -3.13 -15.04 7.62
N TRP A 104 -4.32 -15.54 7.28
CA TRP A 104 -5.52 -14.75 7.04
C TRP A 104 -6.30 -14.63 8.33
N THR A 105 -6.74 -13.43 8.69
CA THR A 105 -7.44 -13.14 9.94
C THR A 105 -8.80 -12.51 9.64
N ASP A 106 -9.67 -12.44 10.66
CA ASP A 106 -10.97 -11.78 10.55
C ASP A 106 -10.82 -10.29 10.16
N GLU A 107 -9.72 -9.64 10.59
CA GLU A 107 -9.41 -8.27 10.18
C GLU A 107 -9.06 -8.18 8.69
N ASP A 108 -8.35 -9.16 8.11
CA ASP A 108 -8.06 -9.23 6.68
C ASP A 108 -9.36 -9.46 5.89
N GLU A 109 -10.26 -10.30 6.41
CA GLU A 109 -11.59 -10.52 5.84
C GLU A 109 -12.45 -9.25 5.85
N GLN A 110 -12.38 -8.43 6.89
CA GLN A 110 -13.07 -7.14 6.95
C GLN A 110 -12.54 -6.15 5.92
N VAL A 111 -11.22 -6.16 5.69
CA VAL A 111 -10.61 -5.35 4.62
C VAL A 111 -11.11 -5.83 3.26
N TRP A 112 -11.17 -7.14 3.04
CA TRP A 112 -11.69 -7.69 1.79
C TRP A 112 -13.15 -7.28 1.54
N LYS A 113 -14.03 -7.39 2.52
CA LYS A 113 -15.42 -6.94 2.44
C LYS A 113 -15.58 -5.46 2.09
N LEU A 114 -14.59 -4.65 2.43
CA LEU A 114 -14.54 -3.26 2.00
C LEU A 114 -14.13 -3.13 0.53
N ILE A 115 -13.20 -3.96 0.08
CA ILE A 115 -12.68 -3.98 -1.29
C ILE A 115 -13.71 -4.51 -2.28
N GLU A 116 -14.33 -5.64 -1.98
CA GLU A 116 -15.26 -6.34 -2.89
C GLU A 116 -16.52 -5.53 -3.25
N GLN A 117 -16.85 -4.52 -2.43
CA GLN A 117 -17.98 -3.62 -2.70
C GLN A 117 -17.67 -2.56 -3.78
N ARG A 118 -16.46 -2.57 -4.33
CA ARG A 118 -15.96 -1.57 -5.27
C ARG A 118 -15.54 -2.22 -6.57
N ASP A 119 -15.89 -1.60 -7.68
CA ASP A 119 -15.45 -2.03 -9.01
C ASP A 119 -14.06 -1.40 -9.33
N ILE A 120 -13.07 -1.72 -8.48
CA ILE A 120 -11.70 -1.22 -8.60
C ILE A 120 -10.76 -2.43 -8.61
N PRO A 121 -9.81 -2.51 -9.57
CA PRO A 121 -8.86 -3.60 -9.63
C PRO A 121 -8.04 -3.70 -8.33
N CYS A 122 -7.92 -4.90 -7.78
CA CYS A 122 -7.21 -5.17 -6.54
C CYS A 122 -6.13 -6.22 -6.72
N LEU A 123 -4.92 -5.91 -6.24
CA LEU A 123 -3.81 -6.85 -6.11
C LEU A 123 -3.67 -7.31 -4.66
N LEU A 124 -3.49 -8.62 -4.45
CA LEU A 124 -3.13 -9.17 -3.15
C LEU A 124 -1.62 -9.10 -2.95
N VAL A 125 -1.21 -8.48 -1.86
CA VAL A 125 0.19 -8.35 -1.45
C VAL A 125 0.43 -9.15 -0.18
N ILE A 126 1.08 -10.30 -0.31
CA ILE A 126 1.47 -11.16 0.79
C ILE A 126 2.87 -10.76 1.25
N ASN A 127 2.91 -9.91 2.26
CA ASN A 127 4.15 -9.39 2.82
C ASN A 127 4.72 -10.29 3.92
N LYS A 128 5.96 -10.01 4.36
CA LYS A 128 6.67 -10.71 5.43
C LYS A 128 6.87 -12.21 5.15
N ILE A 129 7.08 -12.58 3.89
CA ILE A 129 7.31 -13.97 3.51
C ILE A 129 8.59 -14.58 4.12
N ASP A 130 9.47 -13.74 4.66
CA ASP A 130 10.65 -14.14 5.41
C ASP A 130 10.32 -14.79 6.76
N LEU A 131 9.14 -14.51 7.31
CA LEU A 131 8.67 -15.13 8.56
C LEU A 131 8.10 -16.55 8.35
N VAL A 132 7.88 -16.95 7.11
CA VAL A 132 7.41 -18.30 6.77
C VAL A 132 8.60 -19.25 6.73
N LYS A 133 8.63 -20.20 7.67
CA LYS A 133 9.73 -21.15 7.82
C LYS A 133 9.81 -22.11 6.63
N ASP A 134 8.69 -22.70 6.26
CA ASP A 134 8.59 -23.56 5.09
C ASP A 134 7.75 -22.85 4.00
N LYS A 135 8.40 -22.56 2.87
CA LYS A 135 7.74 -21.87 1.75
C LYS A 135 6.70 -22.74 1.04
N SER A 136 6.73 -24.05 1.25
CA SER A 136 5.69 -24.94 0.76
C SER A 136 4.32 -24.66 1.38
N ASP A 137 4.29 -24.08 2.59
CA ASP A 137 3.06 -23.67 3.27
C ASP A 137 2.36 -22.46 2.59
N LEU A 138 3.09 -21.70 1.77
CA LEU A 138 2.51 -20.53 1.07
C LEU A 138 1.51 -20.93 -0.01
N LEU A 139 1.74 -22.04 -0.73
CA LEU A 139 0.84 -22.46 -1.82
C LEU A 139 -0.56 -22.82 -1.30
N PRO A 140 -0.72 -23.72 -0.31
CA PRO A 140 -2.04 -24.02 0.25
C PRO A 140 -2.72 -22.80 0.87
N PHE A 141 -1.94 -21.92 1.49
CA PHE A 141 -2.45 -20.65 2.05
C PHE A 141 -3.04 -19.76 0.96
N VAL A 142 -2.33 -19.56 -0.15
CA VAL A 142 -2.81 -18.75 -1.27
C VAL A 142 -3.99 -19.38 -1.98
N GLU A 143 -3.97 -20.69 -2.19
CA GLU A 143 -5.10 -21.41 -2.76
C GLU A 143 -6.38 -21.23 -1.95
N SER A 144 -6.27 -21.23 -0.61
CA SER A 144 -7.41 -21.02 0.26
C SER A 144 -8.01 -19.61 0.11
N ILE A 145 -7.15 -18.60 -0.06
CA ILE A 145 -7.59 -17.20 -0.28
C ILE A 145 -8.21 -17.05 -1.67
N SER A 146 -7.53 -17.56 -2.71
CA SER A 146 -7.95 -17.39 -4.11
C SER A 146 -9.26 -18.08 -4.44
N LYS A 147 -9.68 -19.08 -3.67
CA LYS A 147 -10.99 -19.73 -3.83
C LYS A 147 -12.16 -18.84 -3.43
N HIS A 148 -11.93 -17.90 -2.56
CA HIS A 148 -12.97 -17.05 -1.94
C HIS A 148 -12.91 -15.59 -2.38
N HIS A 149 -11.75 -15.15 -2.93
CA HIS A 149 -11.49 -13.76 -3.22
C HIS A 149 -10.88 -13.56 -4.61
N ALA A 150 -11.51 -12.70 -5.42
CA ALA A 150 -11.07 -12.42 -6.79
C ALA A 150 -10.06 -11.26 -6.82
N TYR A 151 -8.77 -11.58 -6.90
CA TYR A 151 -7.70 -10.60 -7.11
C TYR A 151 -7.21 -10.61 -8.56
N GLN A 152 -6.79 -9.43 -9.07
CA GLN A 152 -6.18 -9.29 -10.39
C GLN A 152 -4.75 -9.86 -10.47
N GLY A 153 -4.11 -10.06 -9.33
CA GLY A 153 -2.79 -10.66 -9.19
C GLY A 153 -2.41 -10.86 -7.74
N ILE A 154 -1.41 -11.72 -7.50
CA ILE A 154 -0.92 -12.05 -6.17
C ILE A 154 0.59 -11.89 -6.14
N HIS A 155 1.11 -11.09 -5.20
CA HIS A 155 2.51 -10.78 -5.04
C HIS A 155 3.05 -11.21 -3.69
N TYR A 156 4.21 -11.86 -3.70
CA TYR A 156 4.93 -12.28 -2.51
C TYR A 156 6.06 -11.31 -2.24
N LEU A 157 6.03 -10.65 -1.07
CA LEU A 157 6.96 -9.59 -0.78
C LEU A 157 7.73 -9.80 0.54
N GLN A 158 8.95 -9.30 0.53
CA GLN A 158 9.69 -8.92 1.72
C GLN A 158 10.01 -7.42 1.60
N ALA A 159 9.09 -6.58 2.04
CA ALA A 159 9.20 -5.12 1.86
C ALA A 159 10.49 -4.55 2.45
N THR A 160 10.94 -5.04 3.61
CA THR A 160 12.18 -4.62 4.27
C THR A 160 13.47 -4.85 3.45
N ARG A 161 13.43 -5.73 2.45
CA ARG A 161 14.57 -6.02 1.56
C ARG A 161 14.28 -5.72 0.10
N GLY A 162 13.16 -5.09 -0.21
CA GLY A 162 12.77 -4.76 -1.59
C GLY A 162 12.47 -5.98 -2.48
N LYS A 163 12.34 -7.20 -1.92
CA LYS A 163 12.08 -8.39 -2.72
C LYS A 163 10.64 -8.38 -3.23
N GLY A 164 10.46 -8.64 -4.53
CA GLY A 164 9.15 -8.71 -5.20
C GLY A 164 8.58 -7.35 -5.64
N LEU A 165 9.19 -6.21 -5.27
CA LEU A 165 8.67 -4.87 -5.58
C LEU A 165 8.56 -4.62 -7.10
N LYS A 166 9.56 -5.02 -7.89
CA LYS A 166 9.54 -4.79 -9.33
C LYS A 166 8.34 -5.44 -10.02
N ALA A 167 8.04 -6.69 -9.66
CA ALA A 167 6.88 -7.40 -10.22
C ALA A 167 5.56 -6.73 -9.81
N LEU A 168 5.45 -6.29 -8.55
CA LEU A 168 4.29 -5.54 -8.07
C LEU A 168 4.13 -4.22 -8.83
N MET A 169 5.21 -3.44 -9.00
CA MET A 169 5.17 -2.16 -9.71
C MET A 169 4.71 -2.34 -11.16
N ASN A 170 5.23 -3.35 -11.87
CA ASN A 170 4.83 -3.62 -13.25
C ASN A 170 3.33 -3.94 -13.37
N ASP A 171 2.78 -4.72 -12.44
CA ASP A 171 1.34 -5.03 -12.43
C ASP A 171 0.50 -3.81 -12.04
N VAL A 172 0.97 -2.99 -11.10
CA VAL A 172 0.32 -1.71 -10.78
C VAL A 172 0.25 -0.83 -12.02
N VAL A 173 1.38 -0.58 -12.70
CA VAL A 173 1.43 0.24 -13.92
C VAL A 173 0.45 -0.28 -14.98
N ARG A 174 0.35 -1.60 -15.16
CA ARG A 174 -0.57 -2.20 -16.15
C ARG A 174 -2.04 -1.90 -15.84
N LEU A 175 -2.40 -1.79 -14.55
CA LEU A 175 -3.76 -1.54 -14.10
C LEU A 175 -4.13 -0.05 -14.04
N LEU A 176 -3.15 0.86 -14.03
CA LEU A 176 -3.41 2.30 -14.00
C LEU A 176 -4.08 2.78 -15.28
N PRO A 177 -4.94 3.80 -15.20
CA PRO A 177 -5.49 4.47 -16.36
C PRO A 177 -4.41 5.20 -17.17
N GLU A 178 -4.69 5.49 -18.42
CA GLU A 178 -3.89 6.41 -19.22
C GLU A 178 -4.04 7.83 -18.65
N GLY A 179 -2.93 8.54 -18.52
CA GLY A 179 -2.92 9.87 -17.93
C GLY A 179 -1.54 10.50 -17.99
N GLN A 180 -1.50 11.82 -17.86
CA GLN A 180 -0.25 12.57 -17.76
C GLN A 180 0.20 12.67 -16.31
N ALA A 181 1.51 12.84 -16.09
CA ALA A 181 2.06 13.15 -14.78
C ALA A 181 1.43 14.42 -14.18
N VAL A 182 1.09 14.35 -12.91
CA VAL A 182 0.47 15.46 -12.16
C VAL A 182 1.47 16.16 -11.24
N TYR A 183 2.46 15.43 -10.77
CA TYR A 183 3.49 15.91 -9.86
C TYR A 183 4.81 16.10 -10.60
N ALA A 184 5.71 16.94 -10.07
CA ALA A 184 7.06 17.06 -10.61
C ALA A 184 7.82 15.72 -10.46
N GLU A 185 8.83 15.51 -11.31
CA GLU A 185 9.58 14.23 -11.36
C GLU A 185 10.34 13.93 -10.07
N ASP A 186 10.76 14.98 -9.36
CA ASP A 186 11.49 14.93 -8.08
C ASP A 186 10.58 15.00 -6.83
N ASP A 187 9.28 15.16 -7.03
CA ASP A 187 8.32 15.12 -5.93
C ASP A 187 8.17 13.70 -5.38
N LEU A 188 8.46 13.51 -4.10
CA LEU A 188 8.25 12.24 -3.39
C LEU A 188 6.92 12.20 -2.61
N THR A 189 6.31 13.36 -2.35
CA THR A 189 5.09 13.51 -1.56
C THR A 189 4.47 14.90 -1.75
N ASP A 190 3.18 15.02 -1.50
CA ASP A 190 2.46 16.30 -1.43
C ASP A 190 2.66 17.03 -0.08
N ARG A 191 3.40 16.42 0.86
CA ARG A 191 3.55 16.95 2.22
C ARG A 191 4.69 17.94 2.34
N SER A 192 4.48 18.98 3.14
CA SER A 192 5.54 19.95 3.42
C SER A 192 6.68 19.33 4.23
N ALA A 193 7.91 19.84 4.06
CA ALA A 193 9.08 19.44 4.85
C ALA A 193 8.83 19.55 6.37
N ARG A 194 8.02 20.54 6.81
CA ARG A 194 7.65 20.71 8.23
C ARG A 194 6.80 19.54 8.74
N PHE A 195 5.87 19.03 7.93
CA PHE A 195 5.06 17.86 8.28
C PHE A 195 5.94 16.62 8.40
N LEU A 196 6.82 16.38 7.42
CA LEU A 196 7.73 15.24 7.44
C LEU A 196 8.67 15.28 8.65
N ALA A 197 9.24 16.44 8.98
CA ALA A 197 10.07 16.62 10.16
C ALA A 197 9.30 16.29 11.46
N ALA A 198 8.05 16.73 11.58
CA ALA A 198 7.22 16.40 12.74
C ALA A 198 6.90 14.89 12.85
N GLU A 199 6.67 14.22 11.71
CA GLU A 199 6.47 12.76 11.69
C GLU A 199 7.77 12.01 12.05
N MET A 200 8.94 12.43 11.56
CA MET A 200 10.25 11.85 11.93
C MET A 200 10.53 11.98 13.43
N ILE A 201 10.22 13.12 14.04
CA ILE A 201 10.34 13.30 15.50
C ILE A 201 9.38 12.35 16.23
N ARG A 202 8.15 12.20 15.74
CA ARG A 202 7.16 11.31 16.34
C ARG A 202 7.56 9.83 16.26
N GLU A 203 8.33 9.44 15.26
CA GLU A 203 8.85 8.07 15.13
C GLU A 203 9.83 7.71 16.24
N GLN A 204 10.60 8.68 16.72
CA GLN A 204 11.62 8.48 17.74
C GLN A 204 11.08 8.48 19.18
N LEU A 205 9.80 8.85 19.39
CA LEU A 205 9.12 8.88 20.70
C LEU A 205 8.32 7.60 20.97
#